data_9913ff7c05da6846f3154d452b57966b
#
_entry.id   9913ff7c05da6846f3154d452b57966b
#
_cell.length_a   1.000
_cell.length_b   1.000
_cell.length_c   1.000
_cell.angle_alpha   90.00
_cell.angle_beta   90.00
_cell.angle_gamma   90.00
#
_symmetry.space_group_name_H-M   'P 1'
#
loop_
_entity.id
_entity.type
_entity.pdbx_description
1 polymer ?
#
loop_
_entity_poly.entity_id
_entity_poly.type
_entity_poly.pdbx_seq_one_letter_code
_entity_poly.pdbx_strand_id
1 'polypeptide(L)'
;MMSMRGNNVHFSRATVFHEVIPGHHLQQFMTSRYKTYRRIFNTPFWTEGWALYWELLLWDKGFAKSPENRVGMLFWHMHRCARIIFSLSFHLEKMTPQQCIDLLVDRIGHERDNATAEVRRSFTTSYGPLYQAAYLLGGLQLRALHRDLVETGKMTDRAFHDRILKENAIPIEMIRALLADRKLTPDYAADWKFYSAPESKN
;
A
#
# COMPACT_ATOMS: atom_id res chain seq x y z
N MET A 1 3.44 0.79 27.33
CA MET A 1 3.61 -0.68 27.26
C MET A 1 2.66 -1.37 26.23
N MET A 2 1.42 -0.93 26.10
CA MET A 2 0.44 -1.55 25.18
C MET A 2 0.83 -1.45 23.68
N SER A 3 1.44 -0.35 23.24
CA SER A 3 1.91 -0.19 21.85
C SER A 3 2.93 -1.25 21.40
N MET A 4 3.64 -1.87 22.35
CA MET A 4 4.63 -2.91 22.05
C MET A 4 4.01 -4.28 21.73
N ARG A 5 2.75 -4.51 22.04
CA ARG A 5 2.10 -5.79 21.69
C ARG A 5 1.96 -5.97 20.18
N GLY A 6 1.65 -4.88 19.47
CA GLY A 6 1.61 -4.86 17.99
C GLY A 6 2.98 -4.77 17.32
N ASN A 7 4.06 -4.51 18.06
CA ASN A 7 5.43 -4.37 17.56
C ASN A 7 6.36 -5.51 18.05
N ASN A 8 5.84 -6.71 18.17
CA ASN A 8 6.65 -7.88 18.44
C ASN A 8 7.34 -8.40 17.16
N VAL A 9 8.30 -9.32 17.32
CA VAL A 9 9.12 -9.85 16.21
C VAL A 9 8.31 -10.50 15.08
N HIS A 10 7.13 -11.04 15.36
CA HIS A 10 6.28 -11.68 14.36
C HIS A 10 5.51 -10.66 13.53
N PHE A 11 5.01 -9.60 14.17
CA PHE A 11 4.27 -8.51 13.52
C PHE A 11 5.22 -7.55 12.79
N SER A 12 6.38 -7.23 13.38
CA SER A 12 7.37 -6.35 12.75
C SER A 12 7.98 -6.93 11.48
N ARG A 13 7.92 -8.24 11.30
CA ARG A 13 8.45 -8.91 10.10
C ARG A 13 7.80 -8.40 8.80
N ALA A 14 6.53 -8.02 8.84
CA ALA A 14 5.87 -7.39 7.70
C ALA A 14 6.34 -5.94 7.49
N THR A 15 6.49 -5.17 8.59
CA THR A 15 6.75 -3.74 8.55
C THR A 15 8.22 -3.37 8.36
N VAL A 16 9.17 -4.22 8.77
CA VAL A 16 10.60 -3.94 8.59
C VAL A 16 10.95 -3.76 7.11
N PHE A 17 10.44 -4.61 6.24
CA PHE A 17 10.71 -4.53 4.79
C PHE A 17 9.93 -3.42 4.10
N HIS A 18 8.81 -3.00 4.69
CA HIS A 18 8.10 -1.81 4.31
C HIS A 18 8.96 -0.54 4.52
N GLU A 19 9.61 -0.45 5.69
CA GLU A 19 10.38 0.75 6.06
C GLU A 19 11.81 0.74 5.45
N VAL A 20 12.46 -0.41 5.41
CA VAL A 20 13.89 -0.49 5.06
C VAL A 20 14.08 -0.87 3.58
N ILE A 21 14.61 -2.06 3.31
CA ILE A 21 14.88 -2.60 1.98
C ILE A 21 14.03 -3.85 1.82
N PRO A 22 13.23 -3.94 0.77
CA PRO A 22 13.16 -3.10 -0.43
C PRO A 22 12.16 -1.93 -0.40
N GLY A 23 11.63 -1.57 0.76
CA GLY A 23 10.60 -0.54 0.94
C GLY A 23 11.09 0.90 0.85
N HIS A 24 10.66 1.74 1.80
CA HIS A 24 10.87 3.19 1.76
C HIS A 24 12.33 3.62 1.68
N HIS A 25 13.22 2.94 2.39
CA HIS A 25 14.65 3.33 2.36
C HIS A 25 15.22 3.22 0.94
N LEU A 26 15.01 2.07 0.27
CA LEU A 26 15.45 1.89 -1.12
C LEU A 26 14.74 2.88 -2.06
N GLN A 27 13.44 3.08 -1.88
CA GLN A 27 12.65 4.01 -2.66
C GLN A 27 13.23 5.43 -2.59
N GLN A 28 13.48 5.95 -1.38
CA GLN A 28 14.06 7.29 -1.17
C GLN A 28 15.48 7.41 -1.73
N PHE A 29 16.29 6.37 -1.55
CA PHE A 29 17.62 6.31 -2.16
C PHE A 29 17.56 6.47 -3.68
N MET A 30 16.60 5.85 -4.35
CA MET A 30 16.43 5.92 -5.80
C MET A 30 15.83 7.25 -6.25
N THR A 31 14.81 7.77 -5.55
CA THR A 31 14.18 9.05 -5.89
C THR A 31 15.11 10.25 -5.76
N SER A 32 16.09 10.17 -4.88
CA SER A 32 17.13 11.21 -4.78
C SER A 32 18.12 11.24 -5.95
N ARG A 33 18.09 10.24 -6.83
CA ARG A 33 19.06 10.03 -7.92
C ARG A 33 18.46 10.10 -9.32
N TYR A 34 17.21 9.69 -9.46
CA TYR A 34 16.56 9.56 -10.76
C TYR A 34 15.37 10.50 -10.90
N LYS A 35 15.26 11.21 -12.02
CA LYS A 35 14.14 12.10 -12.37
C LYS A 35 13.65 12.95 -11.19
N THR A 36 14.58 13.58 -10.49
CA THR A 36 14.33 14.31 -9.24
C THR A 36 13.32 15.44 -9.39
N TYR A 37 13.12 15.96 -10.61
CA TYR A 37 12.09 16.93 -10.95
C TYR A 37 10.65 16.40 -10.74
N ARG A 38 10.44 15.08 -10.70
CA ARG A 38 9.13 14.47 -10.44
C ARG A 38 8.75 14.44 -8.96
N ARG A 39 9.66 14.76 -8.06
CA ARG A 39 9.39 14.81 -6.62
C ARG A 39 8.28 15.79 -6.23
N ILE A 40 7.99 16.77 -7.09
CA ILE A 40 6.88 17.71 -6.88
C ILE A 40 5.50 17.02 -6.87
N PHE A 41 5.35 15.88 -7.50
CA PHE A 41 4.06 15.16 -7.56
C PHE A 41 3.69 14.45 -6.26
N ASN A 42 4.66 14.01 -5.47
CA ASN A 42 4.52 13.42 -4.13
C ASN A 42 3.19 12.67 -3.89
N THR A 43 2.88 11.69 -4.74
CA THR A 43 1.64 10.92 -4.59
C THR A 43 1.81 9.79 -3.57
N PRO A 44 0.96 9.73 -2.51
CA PRO A 44 1.03 8.65 -1.52
C PRO A 44 0.73 7.27 -2.12
N PHE A 45 -0.02 7.20 -3.22
CA PHE A 45 -0.26 5.94 -3.93
C PHE A 45 1.02 5.31 -4.45
N TRP A 46 1.99 6.10 -4.88
CA TRP A 46 3.30 5.61 -5.28
C TRP A 46 4.19 5.34 -4.05
N THR A 47 4.22 6.28 -3.10
CA THR A 47 5.11 6.19 -1.93
C THR A 47 4.74 5.02 -1.04
N GLU A 48 3.51 5.00 -0.53
CA GLU A 48 3.03 3.96 0.38
C GLU A 48 2.69 2.67 -0.38
N GLY A 49 2.20 2.82 -1.61
CA GLY A 49 1.88 1.67 -2.46
C GLY A 49 3.09 0.82 -2.81
N TRP A 50 4.27 1.42 -3.03
CA TRP A 50 5.53 0.69 -3.24
C TRP A 50 5.87 -0.19 -2.05
N ALA A 51 5.86 0.37 -0.85
CA ALA A 51 6.22 -0.36 0.35
C ALA A 51 5.20 -1.48 0.66
N LEU A 52 3.90 -1.21 0.46
CA LEU A 52 2.87 -2.23 0.63
C LEU A 52 2.91 -3.31 -0.47
N TYR A 53 3.22 -2.96 -1.69
CA TYR A 53 3.43 -3.93 -2.76
C TYR A 53 4.47 -4.99 -2.35
N TRP A 54 5.54 -4.57 -1.66
CA TRP A 54 6.54 -5.50 -1.14
C TRP A 54 6.01 -6.38 0.00
N GLU A 55 5.13 -5.87 0.86
CA GLU A 55 4.44 -6.72 1.85
C GLU A 55 3.66 -7.84 1.14
N LEU A 56 2.91 -7.49 0.09
CA LEU A 56 2.11 -8.45 -0.68
C LEU A 56 3.00 -9.45 -1.45
N LEU A 57 4.02 -8.97 -2.13
CA LEU A 57 4.94 -9.84 -2.90
C LEU A 57 5.71 -10.80 -2.00
N LEU A 58 6.16 -10.36 -0.84
CA LEU A 58 6.83 -11.20 0.14
C LEU A 58 5.89 -12.26 0.73
N TRP A 59 4.62 -11.94 0.91
CA TRP A 59 3.60 -12.92 1.27
C TRP A 59 3.48 -14.00 0.18
N ASP A 60 3.33 -13.60 -1.07
CA ASP A 60 3.18 -14.53 -2.21
C ASP A 60 4.43 -15.42 -2.38
N LYS A 61 5.62 -14.88 -2.08
CA LYS A 61 6.89 -15.63 -2.10
C LYS A 61 7.13 -16.50 -0.85
N GLY A 62 6.15 -16.62 0.06
CA GLY A 62 6.24 -17.46 1.25
C GLY A 62 7.24 -16.98 2.29
N PHE A 63 7.45 -15.67 2.41
CA PHE A 63 8.40 -15.08 3.36
C PHE A 63 8.00 -15.30 4.82
N ALA A 64 6.71 -15.46 5.11
CA ALA A 64 6.20 -15.81 6.43
C ALA A 64 6.51 -17.29 6.75
N LYS A 65 7.62 -17.55 7.44
CA LYS A 65 8.15 -18.88 7.69
C LYS A 65 7.38 -19.68 8.76
N SER A 66 6.77 -18.99 9.73
CA SER A 66 6.02 -19.65 10.81
C SER A 66 4.56 -19.21 10.82
N PRO A 67 3.66 -19.97 11.50
CA PRO A 67 2.27 -19.55 11.68
C PRO A 67 2.13 -18.17 12.32
N GLU A 68 2.96 -17.84 13.32
CA GLU A 68 2.94 -16.56 14.01
C GLU A 68 3.33 -15.41 13.06
N ASN A 69 4.34 -15.63 12.18
CA ASN A 69 4.70 -14.65 11.15
C ASN A 69 3.53 -14.43 10.17
N ARG A 70 2.80 -15.50 9.81
CA ARG A 70 1.62 -15.41 8.95
C ARG A 70 0.52 -14.59 9.61
N VAL A 71 0.25 -14.85 10.89
CA VAL A 71 -0.73 -14.06 11.66
C VAL A 71 -0.33 -12.59 11.68
N GLY A 72 0.93 -12.27 11.95
CA GLY A 72 1.42 -10.88 11.94
C GLY A 72 1.24 -10.19 10.58
N MET A 73 1.59 -10.86 9.48
CA MET A 73 1.40 -10.30 8.14
C MET A 73 -0.09 -10.12 7.81
N LEU A 74 -0.94 -11.09 8.12
CA LEU A 74 -2.38 -11.01 7.88
C LEU A 74 -3.04 -9.91 8.73
N PHE A 75 -2.60 -9.73 9.97
CA PHE A 75 -3.07 -8.62 10.81
C PHE A 75 -2.84 -7.27 10.13
N TRP A 76 -1.64 -7.03 9.62
CA TRP A 76 -1.34 -5.80 8.90
C TRP A 76 -2.11 -5.68 7.58
N HIS A 77 -2.30 -6.76 6.83
CA HIS A 77 -3.14 -6.74 5.63
C HIS A 77 -4.60 -6.36 5.95
N MET A 78 -5.18 -6.95 7.01
CA MET A 78 -6.52 -6.58 7.48
C MET A 78 -6.58 -5.11 7.92
N HIS A 79 -5.54 -4.63 8.61
CA HIS A 79 -5.42 -3.23 8.99
C HIS A 79 -5.44 -2.29 7.76
N ARG A 80 -4.72 -2.64 6.68
CA ARG A 80 -4.75 -1.86 5.43
C ARG A 80 -6.16 -1.79 4.82
N CYS A 81 -6.92 -2.89 4.86
CA CYS A 81 -8.32 -2.89 4.43
C CYS A 81 -9.18 -2.00 5.32
N ALA A 82 -9.03 -2.11 6.65
CA ALA A 82 -9.77 -1.29 7.61
C ALA A 82 -9.49 0.20 7.45
N ARG A 83 -8.25 0.58 7.13
CA ARG A 83 -7.88 1.98 6.84
C ARG A 83 -8.72 2.59 5.72
N ILE A 84 -8.98 1.86 4.65
CA ILE A 84 -9.85 2.33 3.56
C ILE A 84 -11.25 2.54 4.10
N ILE A 85 -11.79 1.53 4.81
CA ILE A 85 -13.17 1.53 5.30
C ILE A 85 -13.41 2.71 6.25
N PHE A 86 -12.63 2.80 7.33
CA PHE A 86 -12.90 3.81 8.35
C PHE A 86 -12.56 5.23 7.88
N SER A 87 -11.45 5.39 7.14
CA SER A 87 -11.03 6.73 6.70
C SER A 87 -12.02 7.32 5.69
N LEU A 88 -12.40 6.56 4.66
CA LEU A 88 -13.38 7.05 3.70
C LEU A 88 -14.76 7.23 4.32
N SER A 89 -15.20 6.31 5.19
CA SER A 89 -16.49 6.44 5.87
C SER A 89 -16.54 7.67 6.78
N PHE A 90 -15.44 8.02 7.45
CA PHE A 90 -15.35 9.25 8.23
C PHE A 90 -15.46 10.50 7.34
N HIS A 91 -14.64 10.60 6.30
CA HIS A 91 -14.62 11.75 5.41
C HIS A 91 -15.92 11.92 4.58
N LEU A 92 -16.68 10.83 4.42
CA LEU A 92 -18.00 10.82 3.82
C LEU A 92 -19.15 10.97 4.85
N GLU A 93 -18.82 11.29 6.11
CA GLU A 93 -19.78 11.47 7.22
C GLU A 93 -20.66 10.23 7.51
N LYS A 94 -20.16 9.03 7.17
CA LYS A 94 -20.86 7.75 7.38
C LYS A 94 -20.49 7.04 8.68
N MET A 95 -19.38 7.43 9.31
CA MET A 95 -18.92 6.89 10.58
C MET A 95 -18.38 8.00 11.47
N THR A 96 -18.72 7.94 12.75
CA THR A 96 -18.10 8.78 13.78
C THR A 96 -16.70 8.31 14.12
N PRO A 97 -15.83 9.14 14.73
CA PRO A 97 -14.51 8.69 15.20
C PRO A 97 -14.59 7.47 16.13
N GLN A 98 -15.61 7.42 17.00
CA GLN A 98 -15.80 6.29 17.91
C GLN A 98 -16.10 4.99 17.16
N GLN A 99 -16.98 5.04 16.17
CA GLN A 99 -17.28 3.87 15.33
C GLN A 99 -16.05 3.40 14.53
N CYS A 100 -15.18 4.32 14.11
CA CYS A 100 -13.92 3.95 13.48
C CYS A 100 -12.96 3.22 14.44
N ILE A 101 -12.89 3.68 15.71
CA ILE A 101 -12.11 3.02 16.76
C ILE A 101 -12.67 1.63 17.03
N ASP A 102 -13.97 1.50 17.21
CA ASP A 102 -14.63 0.24 17.50
C ASP A 102 -14.45 -0.76 16.34
N LEU A 103 -14.51 -0.33 15.08
CA LEU A 103 -14.18 -1.17 13.93
C LEU A 103 -12.78 -1.77 14.04
N LEU A 104 -11.77 -0.96 14.41
CA LEU A 104 -10.40 -1.43 14.55
C LEU A 104 -10.21 -2.40 15.72
N VAL A 105 -10.90 -2.15 16.83
CA VAL A 105 -10.85 -3.03 18.02
C VAL A 105 -11.57 -4.34 17.74
N ASP A 106 -12.84 -4.27 17.32
CA ASP A 106 -13.73 -5.43 17.29
C ASP A 106 -13.49 -6.32 16.06
N ARG A 107 -13.10 -5.74 14.94
CA ARG A 107 -12.95 -6.50 13.67
C ARG A 107 -11.51 -6.82 13.33
N ILE A 108 -10.55 -6.01 13.76
CA ILE A 108 -9.13 -6.19 13.43
C ILE A 108 -8.34 -6.72 14.63
N GLY A 109 -8.81 -6.45 15.85
CA GLY A 109 -8.13 -6.88 17.08
C GLY A 109 -7.07 -5.91 17.58
N HIS A 110 -7.18 -4.63 17.22
CA HIS A 110 -6.31 -3.60 17.77
C HIS A 110 -6.55 -3.38 19.26
N GLU A 111 -5.49 -3.13 20.02
CA GLU A 111 -5.60 -2.51 21.33
C GLU A 111 -6.29 -1.15 21.19
N ARG A 112 -7.21 -0.81 22.11
CA ARG A 112 -8.05 0.40 22.02
C ARG A 112 -7.22 1.69 21.94
N ASP A 113 -6.14 1.78 22.70
CA ASP A 113 -5.26 2.95 22.68
C ASP A 113 -4.56 3.10 21.32
N ASN A 114 -4.11 2.00 20.71
CA ASN A 114 -3.53 1.98 19.38
C ASN A 114 -4.57 2.33 18.30
N ALA A 115 -5.79 1.79 18.40
CA ALA A 115 -6.89 2.14 17.50
C ALA A 115 -7.24 3.63 17.58
N THR A 116 -7.29 4.18 18.79
CA THR A 116 -7.55 5.61 19.04
C THR A 116 -6.46 6.48 18.42
N ALA A 117 -5.19 6.13 18.60
CA ALA A 117 -4.06 6.86 18.03
C ALA A 117 -4.09 6.81 16.49
N GLU A 118 -4.40 5.64 15.90
CA GLU A 118 -4.49 5.46 14.45
C GLU A 118 -5.62 6.28 13.84
N VAL A 119 -6.81 6.25 14.44
CA VAL A 119 -7.96 7.03 13.98
C VAL A 119 -7.68 8.52 14.07
N ARG A 120 -7.15 9.00 15.21
CA ARG A 120 -6.77 10.41 15.38
C ARG A 120 -5.76 10.85 14.31
N ARG A 121 -4.71 10.06 14.08
CA ARG A 121 -3.68 10.33 13.07
C ARG A 121 -4.30 10.47 11.67
N SER A 122 -5.26 9.62 11.36
CA SER A 122 -5.90 9.57 10.03
C SER A 122 -6.80 10.75 9.73
N PHE A 123 -7.24 11.49 10.75
CA PHE A 123 -8.16 12.63 10.63
C PHE A 123 -7.49 13.98 10.82
N THR A 124 -6.18 14.00 11.00
CA THR A 124 -5.44 15.27 11.11
C THR A 124 -5.26 15.93 9.75
N THR A 125 -5.06 17.24 9.76
CA THR A 125 -4.87 18.05 8.54
C THR A 125 -3.61 17.71 7.73
N SER A 126 -2.67 16.96 8.29
CA SER A 126 -1.46 16.50 7.61
C SER A 126 -1.71 15.35 6.63
N TYR A 127 -2.83 14.64 6.77
CA TYR A 127 -3.24 13.58 5.87
C TYR A 127 -4.49 13.98 5.08
N GLY A 128 -4.40 13.97 3.75
CA GLY A 128 -5.59 14.13 2.92
C GLY A 128 -6.53 12.91 3.03
N PRO A 129 -7.82 13.07 2.64
CA PRO A 129 -8.84 12.02 2.79
C PRO A 129 -8.48 10.67 2.15
N LEU A 130 -7.65 10.67 1.11
CA LEU A 130 -7.23 9.47 0.38
C LEU A 130 -5.91 8.86 0.88
N TYR A 131 -5.22 9.50 1.85
CA TYR A 131 -3.92 9.03 2.29
C TYR A 131 -3.95 7.58 2.80
N GLN A 132 -4.91 7.26 3.65
CA GLN A 132 -5.01 5.90 4.22
C GLN A 132 -5.40 4.84 3.17
N ALA A 133 -6.17 5.24 2.16
CA ALA A 133 -6.51 4.35 1.05
C ALA A 133 -5.32 4.08 0.12
N ALA A 134 -4.39 5.01 0.03
CA ALA A 134 -3.25 4.96 -0.88
C ALA A 134 -2.33 3.75 -0.66
N TYR A 135 -2.18 3.30 0.59
CA TYR A 135 -1.41 2.10 0.93
C TYR A 135 -1.87 0.89 0.12
N LEU A 136 -3.09 0.42 0.38
CA LEU A 136 -3.60 -0.80 -0.23
C LEU A 136 -3.87 -0.62 -1.72
N LEU A 137 -4.51 0.46 -2.12
CA LEU A 137 -4.83 0.69 -3.53
C LEU A 137 -3.56 0.84 -4.38
N GLY A 138 -2.56 1.58 -3.89
CA GLY A 138 -1.27 1.70 -4.56
C GLY A 138 -0.54 0.36 -4.66
N GLY A 139 -0.53 -0.42 -3.58
CA GLY A 139 0.06 -1.76 -3.55
C GLY A 139 -0.62 -2.72 -4.55
N LEU A 140 -1.95 -2.69 -4.61
CA LEU A 140 -2.72 -3.50 -5.56
C LEU A 140 -2.48 -3.08 -7.03
N GLN A 141 -2.34 -1.78 -7.30
CA GLN A 141 -1.98 -1.30 -8.63
C GLN A 141 -0.60 -1.82 -9.06
N LEU A 142 0.41 -1.72 -8.20
CA LEU A 142 1.75 -2.24 -8.50
C LEU A 142 1.76 -3.76 -8.64
N ARG A 143 1.00 -4.48 -7.80
CA ARG A 143 0.87 -5.93 -7.92
C ARG A 143 0.21 -6.36 -9.23
N ALA A 144 -0.85 -5.66 -9.65
CA ALA A 144 -1.49 -5.90 -10.94
C ALA A 144 -0.53 -5.63 -12.10
N LEU A 145 0.23 -4.55 -12.03
CA LEU A 145 1.22 -4.21 -13.05
C LEU A 145 2.36 -5.24 -13.12
N HIS A 146 2.82 -5.74 -11.96
CA HIS A 146 3.78 -6.83 -11.88
C HIS A 146 3.25 -8.10 -12.57
N ARG A 147 2.02 -8.50 -12.25
CA ARG A 147 1.37 -9.64 -12.91
C ARG A 147 1.30 -9.47 -14.42
N ASP A 148 0.89 -8.29 -14.89
CA ASP A 148 0.69 -8.01 -16.32
C ASP A 148 2.00 -7.95 -17.13
N LEU A 149 3.13 -7.67 -16.47
CA LEU A 149 4.42 -7.48 -17.14
C LEU A 149 5.45 -8.57 -16.79
N VAL A 150 5.51 -9.03 -15.54
CA VAL A 150 6.53 -9.99 -15.11
C VAL A 150 6.00 -11.42 -15.22
N GLU A 151 4.82 -11.72 -14.66
CA GLU A 151 4.28 -13.08 -14.73
C GLU A 151 3.93 -13.52 -16.15
N THR A 152 3.70 -12.56 -17.06
CA THR A 152 3.53 -12.84 -18.50
C THR A 152 4.86 -12.90 -19.28
N GLY A 153 5.99 -12.76 -18.63
CA GLY A 153 7.33 -12.85 -19.23
C GLY A 153 7.76 -11.64 -20.08
N LYS A 154 7.01 -10.53 -20.07
CA LYS A 154 7.37 -9.31 -20.81
C LYS A 154 8.55 -8.58 -20.18
N MET A 155 8.74 -8.72 -18.89
CA MET A 155 9.86 -8.13 -18.13
C MET A 155 10.38 -9.12 -17.08
N THR A 156 11.64 -8.96 -16.69
CA THR A 156 12.16 -9.65 -15.50
C THR A 156 11.78 -8.86 -14.24
N ASP A 157 11.70 -9.53 -13.08
CA ASP A 157 11.48 -8.89 -11.76
C ASP A 157 12.41 -7.68 -11.58
N ARG A 158 13.69 -7.86 -11.84
CA ARG A 158 14.69 -6.80 -11.67
C ARG A 158 14.42 -5.61 -12.57
N ALA A 159 14.17 -5.84 -13.85
CA ALA A 159 13.89 -4.77 -14.81
C ALA A 159 12.63 -4.00 -14.43
N PHE A 160 11.59 -4.68 -13.97
CA PHE A 160 10.35 -4.09 -13.50
C PHE A 160 10.58 -3.16 -12.30
N HIS A 161 11.22 -3.67 -11.24
CA HIS A 161 11.47 -2.88 -10.02
C HIS A 161 12.39 -1.69 -10.29
N ASP A 162 13.48 -1.89 -11.04
CA ASP A 162 14.38 -0.82 -11.41
C ASP A 162 13.67 0.29 -12.22
N ARG A 163 12.80 -0.08 -13.16
CA ARG A 163 12.04 0.89 -13.97
C ARG A 163 11.10 1.70 -13.11
N ILE A 164 10.32 1.09 -12.23
CA ILE A 164 9.41 1.80 -11.32
C ILE A 164 10.17 2.81 -10.47
N LEU A 165 11.23 2.39 -9.82
CA LEU A 165 12.01 3.26 -8.93
C LEU A 165 12.68 4.42 -9.70
N LYS A 166 13.15 4.17 -10.93
CA LYS A 166 13.77 5.20 -11.78
C LYS A 166 12.77 6.16 -12.39
N GLU A 167 11.49 5.79 -12.51
CA GLU A 167 10.43 6.73 -12.92
C GLU A 167 10.08 7.75 -11.83
N ASN A 168 10.41 7.49 -10.56
CA ASN A 168 10.15 8.39 -9.44
C ASN A 168 8.65 8.60 -9.18
N ALA A 169 8.31 9.56 -8.31
CA ALA A 169 6.96 9.77 -7.77
C ALA A 169 6.00 10.37 -8.81
N ILE A 170 5.31 9.51 -9.55
CA ILE A 170 4.18 9.88 -10.41
C ILE A 170 3.03 8.90 -10.17
N PRO A 171 1.79 9.22 -10.56
CA PRO A 171 0.67 8.30 -10.46
C PRO A 171 0.98 6.95 -11.11
N ILE A 172 0.60 5.85 -10.46
CA ILE A 172 0.94 4.48 -10.92
C ILE A 172 0.37 4.21 -12.31
N GLU A 173 -0.78 4.80 -12.65
CA GLU A 173 -1.32 4.71 -14.01
C GLU A 173 -0.40 5.33 -15.07
N MET A 174 0.32 6.40 -14.74
CA MET A 174 1.32 6.98 -15.62
C MET A 174 2.56 6.07 -15.75
N ILE A 175 2.97 5.42 -14.66
CA ILE A 175 4.02 4.40 -14.71
C ILE A 175 3.58 3.24 -15.62
N ARG A 176 2.34 2.77 -15.48
CA ARG A 176 1.77 1.73 -16.34
C ARG A 176 1.83 2.12 -17.82
N ALA A 177 1.44 3.35 -18.14
CA ALA A 177 1.51 3.84 -19.51
C ALA A 177 2.94 3.85 -20.05
N LEU A 178 3.91 4.29 -19.26
CA LEU A 178 5.33 4.31 -19.64
C LEU A 178 5.92 2.89 -19.81
N LEU A 179 5.53 1.94 -18.96
CA LEU A 179 6.05 0.58 -19.03
C LEU A 179 5.40 -0.23 -20.16
N ALA A 180 4.17 0.08 -20.51
CA ALA A 180 3.41 -0.57 -21.58
C ALA A 180 3.47 0.18 -22.94
N ASP A 181 4.29 1.24 -23.02
CA ASP A 181 4.42 2.13 -24.20
C ASP A 181 3.07 2.65 -24.73
N ARG A 182 2.16 3.00 -23.81
CA ARG A 182 0.85 3.56 -24.14
C ARG A 182 0.93 5.05 -24.35
N LYS A 183 0.37 5.53 -25.46
CA LYS A 183 0.20 6.96 -25.68
C LYS A 183 -0.95 7.48 -24.83
N LEU A 184 -0.68 8.54 -24.06
CA LEU A 184 -1.70 9.25 -23.29
C LEU A 184 -2.09 10.52 -24.05
N THR A 185 -3.39 10.83 -24.05
CA THR A 185 -3.95 12.07 -24.58
C THR A 185 -4.32 13.02 -23.44
N PRO A 186 -4.49 14.33 -23.68
CA PRO A 186 -4.88 15.27 -22.61
C PRO A 186 -6.21 14.93 -21.93
N ASP A 187 -7.10 14.26 -22.64
CA ASP A 187 -8.42 13.80 -22.19
C ASP A 187 -8.44 12.34 -21.72
N TYR A 188 -7.26 11.76 -21.49
CA TYR A 188 -7.16 10.38 -21.02
C TYR A 188 -7.89 10.18 -19.68
N ALA A 189 -8.82 9.22 -19.68
CA ALA A 189 -9.48 8.72 -18.47
C ALA A 189 -9.00 7.30 -18.18
N ALA A 190 -8.64 7.03 -16.92
CA ALA A 190 -8.20 5.71 -16.51
C ALA A 190 -9.37 4.71 -16.51
N ASP A 191 -9.22 3.64 -17.25
CA ASP A 191 -10.15 2.50 -17.31
C ASP A 191 -9.60 1.23 -16.65
N TRP A 192 -8.44 1.35 -16.02
CA TRP A 192 -7.71 0.22 -15.49
C TRP A 192 -8.36 -0.42 -14.27
N LYS A 193 -8.86 -1.62 -14.45
CA LYS A 193 -9.35 -2.48 -13.37
C LYS A 193 -8.17 -3.30 -12.81
N PHE A 194 -7.50 -2.76 -11.80
CA PHE A 194 -6.31 -3.39 -11.20
C PHE A 194 -6.64 -4.43 -10.12
N TYR A 195 -7.90 -4.62 -9.79
CA TYR A 195 -8.37 -5.69 -8.91
C TYR A 195 -9.57 -6.39 -9.55
N SER A 196 -9.66 -7.69 -9.31
CA SER A 196 -10.86 -8.48 -9.64
C SER A 196 -11.74 -8.49 -8.40
N ALA A 197 -13.04 -8.24 -8.54
CA ALA A 197 -13.99 -8.62 -7.50
C ALA A 197 -13.84 -10.14 -7.26
N PRO A 198 -13.96 -10.64 -6.02
CA PRO A 198 -14.02 -12.07 -5.79
C PRO A 198 -15.12 -12.64 -6.67
N GLU A 199 -14.79 -13.66 -7.47
CA GLU A 199 -15.85 -14.41 -8.18
C GLU A 199 -16.85 -14.86 -7.11
N SER A 200 -18.10 -14.43 -7.24
CA SER A 200 -19.17 -14.95 -6.41
C SER A 200 -19.21 -16.45 -6.69
N LYS A 201 -18.72 -17.26 -5.75
CA LYS A 201 -18.97 -18.69 -5.77
C LYS A 201 -20.48 -18.85 -5.59
N ASN A 202 -21.18 -19.04 -6.71
CA ASN A 202 -22.54 -19.53 -6.72
C ASN A 202 -22.59 -20.93 -6.11
#